data_ab227e9a6117a8442f10c7cdc87dafc7
#
_entry.id   ab227e9a6117a8442f10c7cdc87dafc7
#
_cell.length_a   1.000
_cell.length_b   1.000
_cell.length_c   1.000
_cell.angle_alpha   90.00
_cell.angle_beta   90.00
_cell.angle_gamma   90.00
#
_symmetry.space_group_name_H-M   'P 1'
#
loop_
_entity.id
_entity.type
_entity.pdbx_description
1 polymer ?
#
loop_
_entity_poly.entity_id
_entity_poly.type
_entity_poly.pdbx_seq_one_letter_code
_entity_poly.pdbx_strand_id
1 'polypeptide(L)'
;MRWPGWLTLLPGWRARLRVLLPLYIATWLAGYCALLGLGSVSSDPELLTITGTLMTLGFILSLVLRLASIPRRAILLLLGCVGLVLGLLQLRQFTVSVPGSAAVAPSILPALGFAWLLVILSYTLVTNDWLLFVIPLSLAILGLSGTENPNPDMSGYFLVFAVASLFAVSYHNYLRYVPVQR
;
A
#
# COMPACT_ATOMS: atom_id res chain seq x y z
N MET A 1 0.25 28.90 5.87
CA MET A 1 0.53 28.16 4.61
C MET A 1 -0.59 28.42 3.61
N ARG A 2 -0.30 29.09 2.51
CA ARG A 2 -1.26 29.29 1.40
C ARG A 2 -1.21 28.04 0.52
N TRP A 3 -2.31 27.33 0.43
CA TRP A 3 -2.45 26.17 -0.46
C TRP A 3 -2.44 26.62 -1.93
N PRO A 4 -1.89 25.80 -2.85
CA PRO A 4 -1.89 26.14 -4.27
C PRO A 4 -3.32 26.34 -4.78
N GLY A 5 -3.54 27.39 -5.57
CA GLY A 5 -4.87 27.89 -5.95
C GLY A 5 -5.78 26.90 -6.70
N TRP A 6 -5.23 25.82 -7.28
CA TRP A 6 -6.01 24.79 -7.96
C TRP A 6 -6.82 23.91 -6.97
N LEU A 7 -6.40 23.81 -5.69
CA LEU A 7 -7.14 23.08 -4.65
C LEU A 7 -8.39 23.84 -4.17
N THR A 8 -8.48 25.14 -4.42
CA THR A 8 -9.64 25.94 -4.03
C THR A 8 -10.79 25.86 -5.02
N LEU A 9 -10.56 25.29 -6.21
CA LEU A 9 -11.55 25.20 -7.29
C LEU A 9 -12.57 24.06 -7.11
N LEU A 10 -12.36 23.15 -6.13
CA LEU A 10 -13.26 22.02 -5.88
C LEU A 10 -14.11 22.27 -4.63
N PRO A 11 -15.39 22.69 -4.77
CA PRO A 11 -16.26 22.85 -3.61
C PRO A 11 -16.43 21.50 -2.89
N GLY A 12 -16.17 21.50 -1.58
CA GLY A 12 -16.35 20.31 -0.75
C GLY A 12 -15.13 19.36 -0.66
N TRP A 13 -13.97 19.66 -1.25
CA TRP A 13 -12.77 18.81 -1.16
C TRP A 13 -12.31 18.56 0.28
N ARG A 14 -12.45 19.58 1.16
CA ARG A 14 -12.11 19.45 2.60
C ARG A 14 -12.98 18.46 3.32
N ALA A 15 -14.29 18.45 3.00
CA ALA A 15 -15.23 17.50 3.57
C ALA A 15 -14.92 16.08 3.08
N ARG A 16 -14.68 15.90 1.79
CA ARG A 16 -14.28 14.61 1.20
C ARG A 16 -12.96 14.11 1.79
N LEU A 17 -11.97 14.98 1.96
CA LEU A 17 -10.69 14.62 2.56
C LEU A 17 -10.86 14.12 4.00
N ARG A 18 -11.64 14.82 4.84
CA ARG A 18 -11.90 14.41 6.23
C ARG A 18 -12.54 13.04 6.33
N VAL A 19 -13.40 12.69 5.38
CA VAL A 19 -14.08 11.39 5.34
C VAL A 19 -13.17 10.28 4.83
N LEU A 20 -12.31 10.55 3.84
CA LEU A 20 -11.47 9.53 3.21
C LEU A 20 -10.15 9.29 3.93
N LEU A 21 -9.58 10.34 4.53
CA LEU A 21 -8.25 10.31 5.13
C LEU A 21 -8.08 9.22 6.20
N PRO A 22 -9.02 9.00 7.15
CA PRO A 22 -8.86 7.95 8.15
C PRO A 22 -8.74 6.55 7.54
N LEU A 23 -9.51 6.27 6.49
CA LEU A 23 -9.45 4.98 5.79
C LEU A 23 -8.12 4.79 5.08
N TYR A 24 -7.62 5.84 4.39
CA TYR A 24 -6.33 5.81 3.73
C TYR A 24 -5.18 5.64 4.70
N ILE A 25 -5.19 6.34 5.83
CA ILE A 25 -4.15 6.21 6.87
C ILE A 25 -4.14 4.79 7.45
N ALA A 26 -5.31 4.24 7.78
CA ALA A 26 -5.41 2.91 8.36
C ALA A 26 -4.92 1.81 7.40
N THR A 27 -5.33 1.87 6.13
CA THR A 27 -4.88 0.90 5.11
C THR A 27 -3.41 1.09 4.75
N TRP A 28 -2.91 2.32 4.70
CA TRP A 28 -1.49 2.60 4.52
C TRP A 28 -0.67 2.04 5.68
N LEU A 29 -1.11 2.27 6.94
CA LEU A 29 -0.44 1.75 8.13
C LEU A 29 -0.39 0.22 8.13
N ALA A 30 -1.49 -0.45 7.76
CA ALA A 30 -1.53 -1.90 7.63
C ALA A 30 -0.52 -2.41 6.60
N GLY A 31 -0.45 -1.77 5.42
CA GLY A 31 0.52 -2.10 4.38
C GLY A 31 1.96 -1.84 4.81
N TYR A 32 2.20 -0.73 5.49
CA TYR A 32 3.54 -0.36 5.95
C TYR A 32 4.06 -1.30 7.03
N CYS A 33 3.20 -1.75 7.97
CA CYS A 33 3.56 -2.77 8.96
C CYS A 33 3.97 -4.10 8.29
N ALA A 34 3.31 -4.47 7.21
CA ALA A 34 3.67 -5.68 6.46
C ALA A 34 5.06 -5.56 5.81
N LEU A 35 5.38 -4.40 5.24
CA LEU A 35 6.71 -4.15 4.68
C LEU A 35 7.80 -4.10 5.77
N LEU A 36 7.51 -3.52 6.94
CA LEU A 36 8.44 -3.55 8.08
C LEU A 36 8.69 -4.99 8.56
N GLY A 37 7.64 -5.82 8.65
CA GLY A 37 7.77 -7.23 8.96
C GLY A 37 8.65 -7.97 7.95
N LEU A 38 8.47 -7.71 6.66
CA LEU A 38 9.33 -8.27 5.61
C LEU A 38 10.77 -7.75 5.74
N GLY A 39 10.96 -6.47 6.02
CA GLY A 39 12.27 -5.85 6.21
C GLY A 39 13.05 -6.40 7.40
N SER A 40 12.37 -6.89 8.45
CA SER A 40 13.02 -7.53 9.60
C SER A 40 13.60 -8.91 9.28
N VAL A 41 13.13 -9.54 8.20
CA VAL A 41 13.61 -10.86 7.71
C VAL A 41 14.60 -10.71 6.56
N SER A 42 14.36 -9.72 5.69
CA SER A 42 15.27 -9.44 4.59
C SER A 42 16.49 -8.68 5.11
N SER A 43 17.69 -9.15 4.77
CA SER A 43 18.94 -8.45 5.12
C SER A 43 19.20 -7.21 4.26
N ASP A 44 18.25 -6.81 3.40
CA ASP A 44 18.39 -5.72 2.44
C ASP A 44 17.55 -4.49 2.86
N PRO A 45 18.16 -3.49 3.55
CA PRO A 45 17.47 -2.29 3.96
C PRO A 45 17.07 -1.38 2.78
N GLU A 46 17.75 -1.48 1.63
CA GLU A 46 17.45 -0.67 0.46
C GLU A 46 16.09 -1.08 -0.13
N LEU A 47 15.83 -2.39 -0.17
CA LEU A 47 14.56 -2.92 -0.65
C LEU A 47 13.37 -2.37 0.15
N LEU A 48 13.47 -2.35 1.48
CA LEU A 48 12.42 -1.80 2.35
C LEU A 48 12.21 -0.31 2.10
N THR A 49 13.29 0.43 1.94
CA THR A 49 13.23 1.88 1.69
C THR A 49 12.59 2.19 0.35
N ILE A 50 12.94 1.45 -0.69
CA ILE A 50 12.37 1.61 -2.04
C ILE A 50 10.89 1.23 -2.06
N THR A 51 10.54 0.05 -1.57
CA THR A 51 9.15 -0.43 -1.57
C THR A 51 8.25 0.41 -0.69
N GLY A 52 8.71 0.82 0.50
CA GLY A 52 7.98 1.69 1.41
C GLY A 52 7.75 3.10 0.85
N THR A 53 8.76 3.70 0.21
CA THR A 53 8.63 5.01 -0.45
C THR A 53 7.68 4.94 -1.65
N LEU A 54 7.83 3.95 -2.52
CA LEU A 54 6.97 3.77 -3.69
C LEU A 54 5.51 3.52 -3.27
N MET A 55 5.27 2.69 -2.26
CA MET A 55 3.94 2.45 -1.72
C MET A 55 3.33 3.76 -1.19
N THR A 56 4.09 4.52 -0.40
CA THR A 56 3.62 5.79 0.17
C THR A 56 3.27 6.79 -0.92
N LEU A 57 4.11 6.92 -1.95
CA LEU A 57 3.83 7.75 -3.12
C LEU A 57 2.56 7.31 -3.85
N GLY A 58 2.36 5.99 -4.00
CA GLY A 58 1.14 5.44 -4.58
C GLY A 58 -0.12 5.82 -3.81
N PHE A 59 -0.10 5.70 -2.48
CA PHE A 59 -1.21 6.12 -1.62
C PHE A 59 -1.51 7.62 -1.73
N ILE A 60 -0.49 8.46 -1.70
CA ILE A 60 -0.64 9.92 -1.84
C ILE A 60 -1.23 10.25 -3.22
N LEU A 61 -0.66 9.67 -4.28
CA LEU A 61 -1.10 9.94 -5.64
C LEU A 61 -2.55 9.48 -5.84
N SER A 62 -2.91 8.27 -5.38
CA SER A 62 -4.29 7.76 -5.49
C SER A 62 -5.29 8.63 -4.73
N LEU A 63 -4.93 9.14 -3.55
CA LEU A 63 -5.75 10.07 -2.79
C LEU A 63 -5.94 11.39 -3.54
N VAL A 64 -4.87 11.97 -4.08
CA VAL A 64 -4.92 13.23 -4.86
C VAL A 64 -5.80 13.07 -6.11
N LEU A 65 -5.61 11.99 -6.87
CA LEU A 65 -6.39 11.71 -8.08
C LEU A 65 -7.88 11.52 -7.75
N ARG A 66 -8.19 10.87 -6.62
CA ARG A 66 -9.55 10.69 -6.15
C ARG A 66 -10.20 12.02 -5.74
N LEU A 67 -9.46 12.92 -5.09
CA LEU A 67 -9.92 14.25 -4.73
C LEU A 67 -10.14 15.13 -5.97
N ALA A 68 -9.31 14.98 -7.00
CA ALA A 68 -9.41 15.71 -8.27
C ALA A 68 -10.58 15.26 -9.15
N SER A 69 -11.34 14.22 -8.76
CA SER A 69 -12.51 13.70 -9.52
C SER A 69 -12.18 13.32 -10.96
N ILE A 70 -10.96 12.87 -11.24
CA ILE A 70 -10.54 12.45 -12.57
C ILE A 70 -11.27 11.15 -12.96
N PRO A 71 -11.65 10.96 -14.24
CA PRO A 71 -12.38 9.78 -14.68
C PRO A 71 -11.57 8.50 -14.42
N ARG A 72 -12.20 7.54 -13.75
CA ARG A 72 -11.58 6.27 -13.31
C ARG A 72 -10.80 5.55 -14.41
N ARG A 73 -11.30 5.56 -15.64
CA ARG A 73 -10.68 4.83 -16.77
C ARG A 73 -9.29 5.39 -17.10
N ALA A 74 -9.13 6.71 -17.10
CA ALA A 74 -7.84 7.34 -17.37
C ALA A 74 -6.83 7.04 -16.25
N ILE A 75 -7.28 7.04 -15.00
CA ILE A 75 -6.44 6.72 -13.83
C ILE A 75 -5.97 5.27 -13.89
N LEU A 76 -6.89 4.32 -14.11
CA LEU A 76 -6.56 2.90 -14.15
C LEU A 76 -5.59 2.56 -15.29
N LEU A 77 -5.75 3.19 -16.47
CA LEU A 77 -4.83 3.01 -17.58
C LEU A 77 -3.43 3.58 -17.25
N LEU A 78 -3.37 4.81 -16.75
CA LEU A 78 -2.09 5.46 -16.44
C LEU A 78 -1.34 4.72 -15.34
N LEU A 79 -2.04 4.35 -14.26
CA LEU A 79 -1.45 3.67 -13.12
C LEU A 79 -1.15 2.20 -13.41
N GLY A 80 -1.98 1.55 -14.22
CA GLY A 80 -1.71 0.20 -14.74
C GLY A 80 -0.43 0.17 -15.57
N CYS A 81 -0.21 1.15 -16.43
CA CYS A 81 1.03 1.29 -17.19
C CYS A 81 2.24 1.53 -16.28
N VAL A 82 2.13 2.44 -15.31
CA VAL A 82 3.21 2.71 -14.34
C VAL A 82 3.52 1.47 -13.52
N GLY A 83 2.50 0.79 -12.99
CA GLY A 83 2.67 -0.45 -12.23
C GLY A 83 3.31 -1.57 -13.07
N LEU A 84 2.91 -1.70 -14.32
CA LEU A 84 3.47 -2.70 -15.24
C LEU A 84 4.93 -2.40 -15.55
N VAL A 85 5.30 -1.14 -15.79
CA VAL A 85 6.69 -0.73 -16.03
C VAL A 85 7.55 -0.99 -14.79
N LEU A 86 7.07 -0.61 -13.59
CA LEU A 86 7.79 -0.87 -12.34
C LEU A 86 7.93 -2.37 -12.08
N GLY A 87 6.89 -3.17 -12.32
CA GLY A 87 6.94 -4.62 -12.19
C GLY A 87 7.92 -5.28 -13.16
N LEU A 88 7.97 -4.84 -14.42
CA LEU A 88 8.92 -5.34 -15.41
C LEU A 88 10.37 -4.96 -15.09
N LEU A 89 10.61 -3.75 -14.60
CA LEU A 89 11.93 -3.31 -14.17
C LEU A 89 12.45 -4.17 -13.01
N GLN A 90 11.58 -4.56 -12.11
CA GLN A 90 11.95 -5.43 -11.00
C GLN A 90 12.17 -6.89 -11.40
N LEU A 91 11.32 -7.44 -12.27
CA LEU A 91 11.55 -8.78 -12.83
C LEU A 91 12.94 -8.88 -13.46
N ARG A 92 13.41 -7.80 -14.08
CA ARG A 92 14.76 -7.75 -14.66
C ARG A 92 15.86 -7.82 -13.60
N GLN A 93 15.66 -7.25 -12.42
CA GLN A 93 16.62 -7.36 -11.31
C GLN A 93 16.68 -8.78 -10.74
N PHE A 94 15.56 -9.50 -10.67
CA PHE A 94 15.52 -10.91 -10.25
C PHE A 94 16.24 -11.86 -11.22
N THR A 95 16.20 -11.57 -12.53
CA THR A 95 16.88 -12.39 -13.54
C THR A 95 18.38 -12.10 -13.64
N VAL A 96 18.84 -10.96 -13.15
CA VAL A 96 20.25 -10.52 -13.15
C VAL A 96 20.94 -10.82 -11.81
N SER A 97 20.29 -11.50 -10.87
CA SER A 97 20.92 -11.94 -9.62
C SER A 97 22.17 -12.77 -9.94
N VAL A 98 23.32 -12.14 -9.77
CA VAL A 98 24.65 -12.67 -10.06
C VAL A 98 24.85 -13.96 -9.25
N PRO A 99 25.35 -15.06 -9.86
CA PRO A 99 25.74 -16.27 -9.13
C PRO A 99 26.80 -15.92 -8.11
N GLY A 100 26.44 -15.90 -6.80
CA GLY A 100 27.37 -15.57 -5.71
C GLY A 100 26.87 -14.56 -4.70
N SER A 101 25.78 -13.84 -4.95
CA SER A 101 25.08 -13.09 -3.91
C SER A 101 24.35 -14.06 -2.99
N ALA A 102 24.39 -13.81 -1.67
CA ALA A 102 23.69 -14.62 -0.68
C ALA A 102 22.25 -14.88 -1.15
N ALA A 103 21.97 -16.14 -1.49
CA ALA A 103 20.68 -16.53 -2.08
C ALA A 103 19.58 -16.13 -1.11
N VAL A 104 18.69 -15.23 -1.55
CA VAL A 104 17.46 -14.93 -0.82
C VAL A 104 16.79 -16.28 -0.55
N ALA A 105 16.50 -16.57 0.71
CA ALA A 105 15.86 -17.84 1.06
C ALA A 105 14.63 -18.02 0.17
N PRO A 106 14.46 -19.17 -0.49
CA PRO A 106 13.39 -19.40 -1.47
C PRO A 106 11.99 -19.21 -0.86
N SER A 107 11.86 -19.32 0.46
CA SER A 107 10.66 -19.04 1.25
C SER A 107 10.25 -17.56 1.30
N ILE A 108 11.21 -16.63 1.18
CA ILE A 108 10.94 -15.17 1.21
C ILE A 108 10.52 -14.65 -0.18
N LEU A 109 10.82 -15.39 -1.24
CA LEU A 109 10.52 -14.98 -2.62
C LEU A 109 9.01 -14.64 -2.84
N PRO A 110 8.04 -15.43 -2.34
CA PRO A 110 6.62 -15.10 -2.46
C PRO A 110 6.25 -13.82 -1.69
N ALA A 111 6.81 -13.62 -0.48
CA ALA A 111 6.56 -12.40 0.31
C ALA A 111 7.05 -11.15 -0.43
N LEU A 112 8.18 -11.25 -1.12
CA LEU A 112 8.72 -10.18 -1.94
C LEU A 112 7.81 -9.89 -3.15
N GLY A 113 7.29 -10.93 -3.80
CA GLY A 113 6.30 -10.81 -4.87
C GLY A 113 5.03 -10.08 -4.41
N PHE A 114 4.51 -10.43 -3.23
CA PHE A 114 3.37 -9.74 -2.63
C PHE A 114 3.69 -8.31 -2.23
N ALA A 115 4.91 -7.99 -1.78
CA ALA A 115 5.32 -6.62 -1.49
C ALA A 115 5.29 -5.74 -2.74
N TRP A 116 5.77 -6.25 -3.88
CA TRP A 116 5.68 -5.55 -5.16
C TRP A 116 4.24 -5.41 -5.65
N LEU A 117 3.43 -6.45 -5.48
CA LEU A 117 2.00 -6.38 -5.78
C LEU A 117 1.32 -5.29 -4.92
N LEU A 118 1.68 -5.17 -3.64
CA LEU A 118 1.19 -4.13 -2.74
C LEU A 118 1.57 -2.73 -3.23
N VAL A 119 2.82 -2.55 -3.70
CA VAL A 119 3.28 -1.30 -4.30
C VAL A 119 2.44 -0.96 -5.53
N ILE A 120 2.27 -1.90 -6.47
CA ILE A 120 1.47 -1.69 -7.68
C ILE A 120 0.01 -1.36 -7.32
N LEU A 121 -0.57 -2.10 -6.37
CA LEU A 121 -1.93 -1.90 -5.91
C LEU A 121 -2.13 -0.51 -5.31
N SER A 122 -1.13 0.03 -4.60
CA SER A 122 -1.20 1.35 -3.96
C SER A 122 -1.52 2.49 -4.94
N TYR A 123 -1.13 2.35 -6.19
CA TYR A 123 -1.43 3.31 -7.25
C TYR A 123 -2.86 3.18 -7.80
N THR A 124 -3.54 2.06 -7.59
CA THR A 124 -4.89 1.79 -8.14
C THR A 124 -6.02 1.98 -7.14
N LEU A 125 -5.75 2.49 -5.93
CA LEU A 125 -6.70 2.63 -4.81
C LEU A 125 -7.73 3.74 -5.03
N VAL A 126 -8.48 3.68 -6.11
CA VAL A 126 -9.46 4.72 -6.50
C VAL A 126 -10.81 4.57 -5.78
N THR A 127 -11.14 3.38 -5.28
CA THR A 127 -12.41 3.09 -4.59
C THR A 127 -12.18 2.62 -3.16
N ASN A 128 -13.23 2.73 -2.31
CA ASN A 128 -13.14 2.24 -0.93
C ASN A 128 -12.94 0.73 -0.86
N ASP A 129 -13.57 -0.01 -1.78
CA ASP A 129 -13.46 -1.47 -1.81
C ASP A 129 -12.04 -1.91 -2.17
N TRP A 130 -11.38 -1.20 -3.09
CA TRP A 130 -9.99 -1.49 -3.46
C TRP A 130 -9.00 -1.22 -2.33
N LEU A 131 -9.27 -0.24 -1.46
CA LEU A 131 -8.46 0.01 -0.27
C LEU A 131 -8.42 -1.20 0.66
N LEU A 132 -9.53 -1.96 0.77
CA LEU A 132 -9.57 -3.14 1.62
C LEU A 132 -8.73 -4.30 1.08
N PHE A 133 -8.41 -4.35 -0.24
CA PHE A 133 -7.52 -5.37 -0.79
C PHE A 133 -6.07 -5.28 -0.28
N VAL A 134 -5.68 -4.13 0.25
CA VAL A 134 -4.39 -3.98 0.94
C VAL A 134 -4.29 -4.92 2.14
N ILE A 135 -5.40 -5.15 2.88
CA ILE A 135 -5.40 -5.94 4.11
C ILE A 135 -5.01 -7.41 3.89
N PRO A 136 -5.70 -8.19 3.01
CA PRO A 136 -5.32 -9.59 2.79
C PRO A 136 -3.91 -9.73 2.21
N LEU A 137 -3.49 -8.79 1.37
CA LEU A 137 -2.15 -8.81 0.80
C LEU A 137 -1.08 -8.55 1.88
N SER A 138 -1.32 -7.59 2.76
CA SER A 138 -0.45 -7.29 3.90
C SER A 138 -0.40 -8.45 4.89
N LEU A 139 -1.53 -9.13 5.13
CA LEU A 139 -1.58 -10.32 5.97
C LEU A 139 -0.75 -11.45 5.37
N ALA A 140 -0.81 -11.66 4.05
CA ALA A 140 -0.01 -12.68 3.38
C ALA A 140 1.49 -12.40 3.52
N ILE A 141 1.91 -11.13 3.36
CA ILE A 141 3.31 -10.72 3.55
C ILE A 141 3.74 -11.01 5.00
N LEU A 142 2.98 -10.54 5.99
CA LEU A 142 3.27 -10.76 7.41
C LEU A 142 3.29 -12.25 7.78
N GLY A 143 2.33 -13.03 7.26
CA GLY A 143 2.27 -14.47 7.49
C GLY A 143 3.52 -15.19 6.99
N LEU A 144 3.90 -14.93 5.73
CA LEU A 144 5.12 -15.51 5.14
C LEU A 144 6.39 -15.05 5.86
N SER A 145 6.49 -13.77 6.20
CA SER A 145 7.65 -13.23 6.93
C SER A 145 7.72 -13.81 8.35
N GLY A 146 6.57 -14.00 9.01
CA GLY A 146 6.49 -14.54 10.37
C GLY A 146 6.93 -16.00 10.48
N THR A 147 6.80 -16.79 9.42
CA THR A 147 7.27 -18.18 9.42
C THR A 147 8.79 -18.30 9.44
N GLU A 148 9.48 -17.29 8.93
CA GLU A 148 10.94 -17.27 8.82
C GLU A 148 11.63 -16.55 9.97
N ASN A 149 10.91 -15.73 10.73
CA ASN A 149 11.49 -14.92 11.79
C ASN A 149 10.88 -15.24 13.16
N PRO A 150 11.61 -15.97 14.01
CA PRO A 150 11.18 -16.24 15.40
C PRO A 150 11.32 -15.00 16.33
N ASN A 151 11.65 -13.83 15.79
CA ASN A 151 11.93 -12.64 16.57
C ASN A 151 10.66 -12.07 17.24
N PRO A 152 10.65 -11.76 18.56
CA PRO A 152 9.48 -11.23 19.26
C PRO A 152 8.93 -9.91 18.69
N ASP A 153 9.75 -9.16 17.94
CA ASP A 153 9.34 -7.89 17.31
C ASP A 153 8.25 -8.08 16.26
N MET A 154 8.16 -9.27 15.65
CA MET A 154 7.10 -9.59 14.69
C MET A 154 5.71 -9.50 15.30
N SER A 155 5.55 -9.86 16.59
CA SER A 155 4.27 -9.75 17.30
C SER A 155 3.76 -8.31 17.35
N GLY A 156 4.66 -7.33 17.47
CA GLY A 156 4.34 -5.91 17.44
C GLY A 156 3.78 -5.48 16.08
N TYR A 157 4.37 -5.92 14.97
CA TYR A 157 3.88 -5.62 13.63
C TYR A 157 2.50 -6.24 13.38
N PHE A 158 2.27 -7.49 13.83
CA PHE A 158 0.97 -8.14 13.75
C PHE A 158 -0.10 -7.40 14.57
N LEU A 159 0.23 -6.94 15.76
CA LEU A 159 -0.70 -6.20 16.62
C LEU A 159 -1.12 -4.89 15.98
N VAL A 160 -0.17 -4.09 15.51
CA VAL A 160 -0.46 -2.81 14.84
C VAL A 160 -1.24 -3.04 13.55
N PHE A 161 -0.87 -4.05 12.76
CA PHE A 161 -1.61 -4.47 11.57
C PHE A 161 -3.07 -4.84 11.89
N ALA A 162 -3.28 -5.65 12.94
CA ALA A 162 -4.62 -6.08 13.34
C ALA A 162 -5.50 -4.90 13.74
N VAL A 163 -4.98 -3.98 14.56
CA VAL A 163 -5.70 -2.76 14.97
C VAL A 163 -6.03 -1.88 13.77
N ALA A 164 -5.05 -1.63 12.89
CA ALA A 164 -5.24 -0.83 11.69
C ALA A 164 -6.26 -1.44 10.74
N SER A 165 -6.22 -2.76 10.55
CA SER A 165 -7.14 -3.50 9.69
C SER A 165 -8.57 -3.52 10.24
N LEU A 166 -8.74 -3.77 11.53
CA LEU A 166 -10.05 -3.72 12.19
C LEU A 166 -10.66 -2.31 12.08
N PHE A 167 -9.85 -1.28 12.31
CA PHE A 167 -10.30 0.11 12.14
C PHE A 167 -10.71 0.38 10.69
N ALA A 168 -9.89 -0.01 9.70
CA ALA A 168 -10.18 0.19 8.29
C ALA A 168 -11.49 -0.48 7.86
N VAL A 169 -11.71 -1.75 8.27
CA VAL A 169 -12.92 -2.49 7.94
C VAL A 169 -14.15 -1.86 8.62
N SER A 170 -14.04 -1.53 9.91
CA SER A 170 -15.13 -0.91 10.67
C SER A 170 -15.50 0.45 10.09
N TYR A 171 -14.51 1.27 9.78
CA TYR A 171 -14.71 2.59 9.20
C TYR A 171 -15.27 2.51 7.77
N HIS A 172 -14.82 1.55 6.97
CA HIS A 172 -15.39 1.31 5.64
C HIS A 172 -16.87 0.94 5.72
N ASN A 173 -17.25 0.03 6.65
CA ASN A 173 -18.63 -0.33 6.88
C ASN A 173 -19.46 0.88 7.34
N TYR A 174 -18.92 1.68 8.26
CA TYR A 174 -19.57 2.92 8.67
C TYR A 174 -19.87 3.84 7.48
N LEU A 175 -18.91 4.03 6.56
CA LEU A 175 -19.09 4.84 5.36
C LEU A 175 -20.17 4.31 4.40
N ARG A 176 -20.46 3.02 4.42
CA ARG A 176 -21.55 2.43 3.60
C ARG A 176 -22.94 2.77 4.13
N TYR A 177 -23.08 2.91 5.45
CA TYR A 177 -24.37 3.15 6.11
C TYR A 177 -24.67 4.64 6.30
N VAL A 178 -23.67 5.50 6.31
CA VAL A 178 -23.90 6.96 6.36
C VAL A 178 -24.24 7.45 4.96
N PRO A 179 -25.50 7.88 4.70
CA PRO A 179 -25.81 8.48 3.41
C PRO A 179 -24.97 9.76 3.30
N VAL A 180 -23.92 9.71 2.48
CA VAL A 180 -23.23 10.93 2.07
C VAL A 180 -24.27 11.77 1.36
N GLN A 181 -24.76 12.81 2.02
CA GLN A 181 -25.65 13.79 1.40
C GLN A 181 -24.96 14.27 0.10
N ARG A 182 -25.55 13.83 -1.01
CA ARG A 182 -25.10 14.18 -2.38
C ARG A 182 -25.49 15.63 -2.67
#